data_9c07fc27b817ffe2e5a1f44319889986
#
_entry.id   9c07fc27b817ffe2e5a1f44319889986
#
_cell.length_a   1.000
_cell.length_b   1.000
_cell.length_c   1.000
_cell.angle_alpha   90.00
_cell.angle_beta   90.00
_cell.angle_gamma   90.00
#
_symmetry.space_group_name_H-M   'P 1'
#
loop_
_entity.id
_entity.type
_entity.pdbx_description
1 polymer ?
#
loop_
_entity_poly.entity_id
_entity_poly.type
_entity_poly.pdbx_seq_one_letter_code
_entity_poly.pdbx_strand_id
1 'polypeptide(L)'
;HGKVRGWALSNFRGWRIAEAVRIARELGMPRPVACQPYYNLLNRMPEVEILPACIHYGIGVVPYSPIARGVLTGTYKPGMPPPADTRAGRGDTRIAETEFRDESLRIAQQLQAHAQAKGITLAQFATAWVLHHRAVSSVIAGPRTLEQWKAYGPAVDVVIDKDDEALVDSLVRPGHPSTPGFTDPSYPLSPRR
;
A
#
# COMPACT_ATOMS: atom_id res chain seq x y z
N HIS A 1 4.89 -32.95 -1.97
CA HIS A 1 4.11 -33.47 -3.10
C HIS A 1 4.44 -32.79 -4.43
N GLY A 2 5.38 -31.83 -4.50
CA GLY A 2 5.80 -31.17 -5.74
C GLY A 2 4.77 -30.26 -6.43
N LYS A 3 3.60 -30.02 -5.80
CA LYS A 3 2.51 -29.23 -6.39
C LYS A 3 2.74 -27.72 -6.33
N VAL A 4 3.58 -27.25 -5.40
CA VAL A 4 3.89 -25.83 -5.17
C VAL A 4 5.40 -25.68 -5.13
N ARG A 5 5.94 -24.72 -5.92
CA ARG A 5 7.38 -24.43 -5.96
C ARG A 5 7.79 -23.27 -5.05
N GLY A 6 6.87 -22.39 -4.75
CA GLY A 6 7.08 -21.24 -3.87
C GLY A 6 5.79 -20.87 -3.16
N TRP A 7 5.91 -20.25 -2.01
CA TRP A 7 4.78 -19.78 -1.22
C TRP A 7 5.06 -18.39 -0.65
N ALA A 8 4.00 -17.67 -0.31
CA ALA A 8 4.06 -16.29 0.14
C ALA A 8 3.11 -16.07 1.32
N LEU A 9 3.30 -14.95 2.00
CA LEU A 9 2.49 -14.52 3.13
C LEU A 9 1.67 -13.30 2.73
N SER A 10 0.47 -13.13 3.28
CA SER A 10 -0.32 -11.91 3.09
C SER A 10 -0.86 -11.40 4.42
N ASN A 11 -0.64 -10.10 4.69
CA ASN A 11 -1.10 -9.41 5.90
C ASN A 11 -0.62 -10.03 7.23
N PHE A 12 0.54 -10.69 7.21
CA PHE A 12 1.19 -11.18 8.41
C PHE A 12 1.92 -10.04 9.13
N ARG A 13 1.81 -10.00 10.45
CA ARG A 13 2.64 -9.15 11.31
C ARG A 13 4.10 -9.62 11.28
N GLY A 14 5.05 -8.74 11.58
CA GLY A 14 6.48 -9.05 11.54
C GLY A 14 6.86 -10.29 12.36
N TRP A 15 6.31 -10.43 13.59
CA TRP A 15 6.55 -11.62 14.40
C TRP A 15 6.02 -12.92 13.76
N ARG A 16 4.88 -12.86 13.04
CA ARG A 16 4.35 -14.02 12.31
C ARG A 16 5.21 -14.39 11.09
N ILE A 17 5.82 -13.40 10.45
CA ILE A 17 6.78 -13.63 9.37
C ILE A 17 7.99 -14.38 9.92
N ALA A 18 8.55 -13.91 11.05
CA ALA A 18 9.68 -14.56 11.72
C ALA A 18 9.35 -16.01 12.11
N GLU A 19 8.18 -16.22 12.69
CA GLU A 19 7.72 -17.55 13.09
C GLU A 19 7.51 -18.49 11.89
N ALA A 20 6.92 -18.00 10.80
CA ALA A 20 6.76 -18.78 9.56
C ALA A 20 8.12 -19.21 8.98
N VAL A 21 9.12 -18.32 9.00
CA VAL A 21 10.49 -18.63 8.57
C VAL A 21 11.14 -19.67 9.49
N ARG A 22 10.99 -19.52 10.81
CA ARG A 22 11.50 -20.47 11.80
C ARG A 22 10.93 -21.88 11.56
N ILE A 23 9.59 -21.99 11.45
CA ILE A 23 8.90 -23.26 11.21
C ILE A 23 9.34 -23.88 9.87
N ALA A 24 9.42 -23.10 8.81
CA ALA A 24 9.87 -23.60 7.51
C ALA A 24 11.29 -24.19 7.60
N ARG A 25 12.19 -23.52 8.32
CA ARG A 25 13.57 -24.01 8.56
C ARG A 25 13.58 -25.34 9.32
N GLU A 26 12.79 -25.47 10.40
CA GLU A 26 12.71 -26.69 11.20
C GLU A 26 12.16 -27.89 10.41
N LEU A 27 11.21 -27.61 9.50
CA LEU A 27 10.62 -28.64 8.63
C LEU A 27 11.43 -28.92 7.36
N GLY A 28 12.60 -28.30 7.19
CA GLY A 28 13.40 -28.44 5.97
C GLY A 28 12.70 -27.91 4.70
N MET A 29 11.75 -26.99 4.87
CA MET A 29 11.00 -26.39 3.77
C MET A 29 11.64 -25.08 3.30
N PRO A 30 11.48 -24.72 2.01
CA PRO A 30 11.85 -23.38 1.54
C PRO A 30 11.10 -22.30 2.36
N ARG A 31 11.81 -21.21 2.68
CA ARG A 31 11.18 -20.04 3.30
C ARG A 31 10.16 -19.39 2.36
N PRO A 32 9.23 -18.54 2.86
CA PRO A 32 8.36 -17.77 2.00
C PRO A 32 9.19 -16.86 1.07
N VAL A 33 8.81 -16.79 -0.19
CA VAL A 33 9.55 -15.99 -1.21
C VAL A 33 9.04 -14.56 -1.29
N ALA A 34 7.80 -14.30 -0.88
CA ALA A 34 7.19 -12.96 -0.92
C ALA A 34 6.24 -12.72 0.25
N CYS A 35 6.02 -11.44 0.53
CA CYS A 35 4.99 -10.95 1.44
C CYS A 35 4.12 -9.92 0.70
N GLN A 36 2.80 -10.04 0.85
CA GLN A 36 1.80 -9.17 0.22
C GLN A 36 1.06 -8.36 1.28
N PRO A 37 1.60 -7.19 1.72
CA PRO A 37 0.94 -6.32 2.67
C PRO A 37 0.05 -5.29 1.98
N TYR A 38 -0.89 -4.72 2.75
CA TYR A 38 -1.56 -3.47 2.42
C TYR A 38 -0.61 -2.30 2.72
N TYR A 39 -0.05 -1.67 1.67
CA TYR A 39 0.92 -0.60 1.80
C TYR A 39 0.76 0.45 0.70
N ASN A 40 0.62 1.70 1.07
CA ASN A 40 0.52 2.86 0.19
C ASN A 40 0.75 4.16 0.98
N LEU A 41 0.74 5.31 0.31
CA LEU A 41 0.95 6.64 0.90
C LEU A 41 0.03 6.98 2.09
N LEU A 42 -1.16 6.37 2.15
CA LEU A 42 -2.13 6.61 3.23
C LEU A 42 -2.08 5.54 4.34
N ASN A 43 -1.30 4.47 4.14
CA ASN A 43 -1.10 3.43 5.14
C ASN A 43 0.35 2.96 5.15
N ARG A 44 1.15 3.56 6.03
CA ARG A 44 2.59 3.29 6.20
C ARG A 44 2.89 2.32 7.36
N MET A 45 1.87 1.76 8.00
CA MET A 45 2.04 0.82 9.13
C MET A 45 2.99 -0.35 8.84
N PRO A 46 3.07 -0.92 7.62
CA PRO A 46 4.05 -1.96 7.31
C PRO A 46 5.52 -1.57 7.51
N GLU A 47 5.86 -0.28 7.50
CA GLU A 47 7.23 0.22 7.72
C GLU A 47 7.74 -0.08 9.14
N VAL A 48 6.85 -0.29 10.12
CA VAL A 48 7.23 -0.51 11.51
C VAL A 48 7.92 -1.88 11.70
N GLU A 49 7.32 -2.95 11.18
CA GLU A 49 7.84 -4.31 11.40
C GLU A 49 7.80 -5.22 10.17
N ILE A 50 6.79 -5.07 9.27
CA ILE A 50 6.60 -5.99 8.15
C ILE A 50 7.73 -5.85 7.13
N LEU A 51 7.99 -4.62 6.68
CA LEU A 51 9.05 -4.35 5.71
C LEU A 51 10.44 -4.63 6.28
N PRO A 52 10.79 -4.22 7.51
CA PRO A 52 12.03 -4.62 8.17
C PRO A 52 12.21 -6.14 8.29
N ALA A 53 11.16 -6.88 8.67
CA ALA A 53 11.22 -8.34 8.75
C ALA A 53 11.45 -8.96 7.37
N CYS A 54 10.78 -8.48 6.33
CA CYS A 54 10.98 -8.95 4.96
C CYS A 54 12.42 -8.72 4.48
N ILE A 55 12.99 -7.55 4.75
CA ILE A 55 14.40 -7.25 4.44
C ILE A 55 15.33 -8.22 5.19
N HIS A 56 15.11 -8.40 6.50
CA HIS A 56 15.95 -9.26 7.35
C HIS A 56 15.97 -10.72 6.86
N TYR A 57 14.83 -11.24 6.46
CA TYR A 57 14.72 -12.63 5.99
C TYR A 57 14.90 -12.81 4.49
N GLY A 58 15.19 -11.75 3.73
CA GLY A 58 15.34 -11.80 2.26
C GLY A 58 14.04 -12.24 1.56
N ILE A 59 12.89 -11.72 2.00
CA ILE A 59 11.56 -11.96 1.45
C ILE A 59 11.18 -10.73 0.61
N GLY A 60 10.82 -10.92 -0.67
CA GLY A 60 10.36 -9.84 -1.52
C GLY A 60 8.99 -9.29 -1.05
N VAL A 61 8.76 -8.00 -1.22
CA VAL A 61 7.48 -7.39 -0.85
C VAL A 61 6.73 -7.01 -2.11
N VAL A 62 5.45 -7.43 -2.19
CA VAL A 62 4.55 -7.17 -3.32
C VAL A 62 3.25 -6.56 -2.80
N PRO A 63 3.22 -5.25 -2.47
CA PRO A 63 2.06 -4.63 -1.85
C PRO A 63 0.85 -4.59 -2.77
N TYR A 64 -0.34 -4.62 -2.18
CA TYR A 64 -1.59 -4.37 -2.88
C TYR A 64 -2.15 -2.98 -2.55
N SER A 65 -3.05 -2.49 -3.42
CA SER A 65 -3.69 -1.17 -3.32
C SER A 65 -2.70 0.02 -3.29
N PRO A 66 -1.74 0.12 -4.21
CA PRO A 66 -0.79 1.23 -4.24
C PRO A 66 -1.46 2.60 -4.37
N ILE A 67 -2.63 2.66 -5.03
CA ILE A 67 -3.44 3.88 -5.16
C ILE A 67 -4.61 3.94 -4.15
N ALA A 68 -4.50 3.24 -3.02
CA ALA A 68 -5.50 3.29 -1.94
C ALA A 68 -6.94 3.12 -2.47
N ARG A 69 -7.20 2.04 -3.20
CA ARG A 69 -8.51 1.70 -3.82
C ARG A 69 -9.12 2.82 -4.68
N GLY A 70 -8.30 3.74 -5.16
CA GLY A 70 -8.70 4.87 -5.99
C GLY A 70 -8.73 6.22 -5.26
N VAL A 71 -8.49 6.29 -3.95
CA VAL A 71 -8.37 7.57 -3.24
C VAL A 71 -7.18 8.38 -3.79
N LEU A 72 -6.07 7.72 -4.06
CA LEU A 72 -4.87 8.34 -4.63
C LEU A 72 -4.93 8.49 -6.17
N THR A 73 -6.11 8.66 -6.72
CA THR A 73 -6.30 9.18 -8.09
C THR A 73 -6.72 10.65 -8.11
N GLY A 74 -7.09 11.21 -6.94
CA GLY A 74 -7.61 12.56 -6.81
C GLY A 74 -9.09 12.72 -7.25
N THR A 75 -9.76 11.61 -7.57
CA THR A 75 -11.18 11.62 -8.01
C THR A 75 -12.12 12.04 -6.90
N TYR A 76 -11.86 11.61 -5.66
CA TYR A 76 -12.69 11.91 -4.51
C TYR A 76 -12.33 13.27 -3.90
N LYS A 77 -13.36 14.02 -3.49
CA LYS A 77 -13.18 15.34 -2.87
C LYS A 77 -13.73 15.32 -1.43
N PRO A 78 -13.03 15.94 -0.47
CA PRO A 78 -13.54 16.06 0.91
C PRO A 78 -14.91 16.76 0.92
N GLY A 79 -15.85 16.25 1.71
CA GLY A 79 -17.19 16.83 1.86
C GLY A 79 -18.12 16.66 0.66
N MET A 80 -17.69 16.00 -0.41
CA MET A 80 -18.51 15.74 -1.60
C MET A 80 -18.91 14.27 -1.69
N PRO A 81 -20.13 13.96 -2.17
CA PRO A 81 -20.48 12.57 -2.45
C PRO A 81 -19.56 11.98 -3.52
N PRO A 82 -19.18 10.70 -3.40
CA PRO A 82 -18.33 10.06 -4.39
C PRO A 82 -19.04 9.91 -5.73
N PRO A 83 -18.35 10.11 -6.89
CA PRO A 83 -18.93 9.88 -8.19
C PRO A 83 -19.47 8.46 -8.35
N ALA A 84 -20.66 8.29 -8.94
CA ALA A 84 -21.41 7.04 -8.98
C ALA A 84 -20.68 5.87 -9.67
N ASP A 85 -19.82 6.15 -10.65
CA ASP A 85 -19.04 5.17 -11.40
C ASP A 85 -17.78 4.70 -10.65
N THR A 86 -17.46 5.32 -9.51
CA THR A 86 -16.30 4.98 -8.68
C THR A 86 -16.59 3.83 -7.71
N ARG A 87 -15.53 3.30 -7.08
CA ARG A 87 -15.66 2.23 -6.09
C ARG A 87 -16.51 2.67 -4.89
N ALA A 88 -16.24 3.85 -4.33
CA ALA A 88 -17.04 4.39 -3.22
C ALA A 88 -18.47 4.72 -3.64
N GLY A 89 -18.66 5.29 -4.84
CA GLY A 89 -20.00 5.61 -5.36
C GLY A 89 -20.89 4.38 -5.58
N ARG A 90 -20.29 3.21 -5.82
CA ARG A 90 -21.01 1.94 -5.90
C ARG A 90 -21.22 1.25 -4.55
N GLY A 91 -20.88 1.89 -3.44
CA GLY A 91 -21.08 1.34 -2.11
C GLY A 91 -20.13 0.20 -1.72
N ASP A 92 -18.91 0.16 -2.27
CA ASP A 92 -17.90 -0.85 -1.87
C ASP A 92 -17.56 -0.69 -0.38
N THR A 93 -17.86 -1.71 0.41
CA THR A 93 -17.67 -1.71 1.85
C THR A 93 -16.20 -1.54 2.24
N ARG A 94 -15.28 -2.18 1.50
CA ARG A 94 -13.86 -2.15 1.86
C ARG A 94 -13.22 -0.78 1.71
N ILE A 95 -13.58 0.01 0.70
CA ILE A 95 -13.05 1.38 0.60
C ILE A 95 -13.61 2.26 1.72
N ALA A 96 -14.89 2.08 2.09
CA ALA A 96 -15.51 2.80 3.19
C ALA A 96 -14.85 2.48 4.55
N GLU A 97 -14.50 1.22 4.78
CA GLU A 97 -13.83 0.78 6.01
C GLU A 97 -12.36 1.21 6.09
N THR A 98 -11.69 1.46 4.96
CA THR A 98 -10.23 1.61 4.91
C THR A 98 -9.79 3.01 4.50
N GLU A 99 -9.99 3.39 3.24
CA GLU A 99 -9.34 4.58 2.68
C GLU A 99 -10.25 5.81 2.57
N PHE A 100 -11.56 5.63 2.52
CA PHE A 100 -12.51 6.73 2.33
C PHE A 100 -12.76 7.50 3.63
N ARG A 101 -11.76 8.23 4.08
CA ARG A 101 -11.77 9.07 5.28
C ARG A 101 -11.38 10.50 4.93
N ASP A 102 -11.95 11.47 5.62
CA ASP A 102 -11.74 12.89 5.34
C ASP A 102 -10.26 13.29 5.34
N GLU A 103 -9.47 12.80 6.29
CA GLU A 103 -8.03 13.04 6.36
C GLU A 103 -7.32 12.48 5.12
N SER A 104 -7.67 11.26 4.73
CA SER A 104 -7.10 10.61 3.53
C SER A 104 -7.42 11.41 2.27
N LEU A 105 -8.65 11.93 2.14
CA LEU A 105 -9.06 12.72 1.00
C LEU A 105 -8.33 14.08 0.94
N ARG A 106 -8.15 14.75 2.10
CA ARG A 106 -7.40 16.02 2.17
C ARG A 106 -5.94 15.82 1.80
N ILE A 107 -5.31 14.76 2.31
CA ILE A 107 -3.93 14.40 1.96
C ILE A 107 -3.82 14.11 0.47
N ALA A 108 -4.76 13.35 -0.10
CA ALA A 108 -4.77 13.05 -1.53
C ALA A 108 -4.84 14.33 -2.39
N GLN A 109 -5.57 15.38 -1.97
CA GLN A 109 -5.62 16.66 -2.68
C GLN A 109 -4.26 17.38 -2.66
N GLN A 110 -3.56 17.37 -1.53
CA GLN A 110 -2.23 17.98 -1.43
C GLN A 110 -1.21 17.24 -2.29
N LEU A 111 -1.21 15.92 -2.23
CA LEU A 111 -0.34 15.07 -3.06
C LEU A 111 -0.68 15.22 -4.56
N GLN A 112 -1.96 15.44 -4.91
CA GLN A 112 -2.38 15.69 -6.29
C GLN A 112 -1.77 16.98 -6.83
N ALA A 113 -1.80 18.07 -6.06
CA ALA A 113 -1.20 19.34 -6.46
C ALA A 113 0.33 19.19 -6.69
N HIS A 114 1.00 18.46 -5.82
CA HIS A 114 2.42 18.17 -5.95
C HIS A 114 2.74 17.31 -7.20
N ALA A 115 2.02 16.23 -7.42
CA ALA A 115 2.18 15.38 -8.60
C ALA A 115 1.96 16.17 -9.90
N GLN A 116 0.92 17.02 -9.94
CA GLN A 116 0.65 17.90 -11.09
C GLN A 116 1.79 18.89 -11.35
N ALA A 117 2.39 19.46 -10.32
CA ALA A 117 3.56 20.34 -10.46
C ALA A 117 4.77 19.59 -11.06
N LYS A 118 4.88 18.28 -10.85
CA LYS A 118 5.89 17.40 -11.47
C LYS A 118 5.47 16.91 -12.86
N GLY A 119 4.29 17.28 -13.38
CA GLY A 119 3.79 16.86 -14.69
C GLY A 119 3.31 15.41 -14.74
N ILE A 120 3.00 14.78 -13.60
CA ILE A 120 2.52 13.40 -13.50
C ILE A 120 1.16 13.32 -12.79
N THR A 121 0.50 12.17 -12.91
CA THR A 121 -0.74 11.92 -12.17
C THR A 121 -0.45 11.50 -10.75
N LEU A 122 -1.40 11.74 -9.83
CA LEU A 122 -1.30 11.25 -8.45
C LEU A 122 -1.17 9.72 -8.39
N ALA A 123 -1.86 9.00 -9.28
CA ALA A 123 -1.76 7.53 -9.35
C ALA A 123 -0.34 7.06 -9.72
N GLN A 124 0.33 7.76 -10.64
CA GLN A 124 1.73 7.49 -11.00
C GLN A 124 2.66 7.80 -9.84
N PHE A 125 2.52 8.97 -9.21
CA PHE A 125 3.29 9.35 -8.04
C PHE A 125 3.15 8.33 -6.90
N ALA A 126 1.91 7.97 -6.54
CA ALA A 126 1.64 7.02 -5.46
C ALA A 126 2.20 5.62 -5.74
N THR A 127 2.13 5.17 -7.00
CA THR A 127 2.67 3.86 -7.40
C THR A 127 4.19 3.88 -7.38
N ALA A 128 4.80 4.94 -7.92
CA ALA A 128 6.25 5.14 -7.92
C ALA A 128 6.82 5.21 -6.50
N TRP A 129 6.14 5.93 -5.60
CA TRP A 129 6.58 6.02 -4.20
C TRP A 129 6.60 4.65 -3.51
N VAL A 130 5.59 3.81 -3.74
CA VAL A 130 5.60 2.43 -3.20
C VAL A 130 6.75 1.62 -3.80
N LEU A 131 6.98 1.72 -5.11
CA LEU A 131 8.08 1.02 -5.80
C LEU A 131 9.46 1.50 -5.37
N HIS A 132 9.60 2.76 -4.94
CA HIS A 132 10.86 3.34 -4.49
C HIS A 132 11.38 2.69 -3.20
N HIS A 133 10.52 2.10 -2.38
CA HIS A 133 10.94 1.47 -1.14
C HIS A 133 11.76 0.21 -1.39
N ARG A 134 12.99 0.14 -0.84
CA ARG A 134 13.99 -0.93 -1.09
C ARG A 134 13.51 -2.36 -0.82
N ALA A 135 12.49 -2.56 0.01
CA ALA A 135 11.91 -3.87 0.28
C ALA A 135 10.96 -4.33 -0.82
N VAL A 136 10.44 -3.38 -1.62
CA VAL A 136 9.39 -3.65 -2.60
C VAL A 136 10.00 -4.17 -3.89
N SER A 137 9.55 -5.35 -4.31
CA SER A 137 9.98 -5.99 -5.56
C SER A 137 9.02 -5.71 -6.72
N SER A 138 7.77 -5.46 -6.42
CA SER A 138 6.70 -5.19 -7.39
C SER A 138 5.48 -4.66 -6.66
N VAL A 139 4.47 -4.15 -7.39
CA VAL A 139 3.16 -3.75 -6.84
C VAL A 139 2.03 -4.48 -7.56
N ILE A 140 0.93 -4.72 -6.84
CA ILE A 140 -0.29 -5.26 -7.43
C ILE A 140 -1.20 -4.09 -7.81
N ALA A 141 -1.28 -3.82 -9.11
CA ALA A 141 -2.23 -2.88 -9.70
C ALA A 141 -3.49 -3.62 -10.17
N GLY A 142 -4.67 -3.02 -9.96
CA GLY A 142 -5.96 -3.59 -10.32
C GLY A 142 -6.75 -2.69 -11.27
N PRO A 143 -6.26 -2.40 -12.49
CA PRO A 143 -7.00 -1.63 -13.47
C PRO A 143 -8.22 -2.40 -13.99
N ARG A 144 -9.30 -1.69 -14.31
CA ARG A 144 -10.52 -2.27 -14.88
C ARG A 144 -10.59 -2.05 -16.41
N THR A 145 -9.85 -1.08 -16.91
CA THR A 145 -9.82 -0.74 -18.33
C THR A 145 -8.38 -0.71 -18.85
N LEU A 146 -8.23 -0.81 -20.17
CA LEU A 146 -6.93 -0.70 -20.83
C LEU A 146 -6.27 0.67 -20.60
N GLU A 147 -7.07 1.74 -20.58
CA GLU A 147 -6.60 3.10 -20.28
C GLU A 147 -6.01 3.19 -18.89
N GLN A 148 -6.69 2.62 -17.90
CA GLN A 148 -6.18 2.55 -16.52
C GLN A 148 -4.88 1.75 -16.45
N TRP A 149 -4.78 0.63 -17.18
CA TRP A 149 -3.55 -0.16 -17.24
C TRP A 149 -2.40 0.67 -17.84
N LYS A 150 -2.63 1.31 -18.99
CA LYS A 150 -1.62 2.16 -19.63
C LYS A 150 -1.19 3.32 -18.74
N ALA A 151 -2.08 3.87 -17.91
CA ALA A 151 -1.76 4.95 -16.98
C ALA A 151 -0.78 4.54 -15.86
N TYR A 152 -0.68 3.25 -15.52
CA TYR A 152 0.30 2.76 -14.54
C TYR A 152 1.73 2.66 -15.12
N GLY A 153 1.87 2.37 -16.41
CA GLY A 153 3.17 2.13 -17.05
C GLY A 153 4.23 3.18 -16.70
N PRO A 154 3.96 4.48 -16.91
CA PRO A 154 4.94 5.53 -16.63
C PRO A 154 5.38 5.65 -15.18
N ALA A 155 4.67 5.03 -14.22
CA ALA A 155 5.06 5.08 -12.81
C ALA A 155 6.45 4.44 -12.54
N VAL A 156 6.90 3.52 -13.38
CA VAL A 156 8.22 2.87 -13.22
C VAL A 156 9.39 3.80 -13.55
N ASP A 157 9.12 4.86 -14.32
CA ASP A 157 10.11 5.85 -14.75
C ASP A 157 10.10 7.10 -13.86
N VAL A 158 9.14 7.21 -12.93
CA VAL A 158 9.05 8.35 -12.01
C VAL A 158 10.11 8.22 -10.93
N VAL A 159 10.97 9.23 -10.83
CA VAL A 159 11.98 9.34 -9.78
C VAL A 159 11.36 10.02 -8.56
N ILE A 160 11.43 9.37 -7.42
CA ILE A 160 11.05 9.93 -6.12
C ILE A 160 12.32 10.54 -5.51
N ASP A 161 12.28 11.82 -5.23
CA ASP A 161 13.39 12.58 -4.66
C ASP A 161 13.20 12.87 -3.15
N LYS A 162 14.15 13.58 -2.55
CA LYS A 162 14.11 13.92 -1.11
C LYS A 162 12.97 14.87 -0.75
N ASP A 163 12.57 15.75 -1.66
CA ASP A 163 11.48 16.70 -1.42
C ASP A 163 10.13 15.97 -1.46
N ASP A 164 10.01 14.97 -2.36
CA ASP A 164 8.86 14.06 -2.38
C ASP A 164 8.70 13.31 -1.05
N GLU A 165 9.78 12.70 -0.55
CA GLU A 165 9.77 11.98 0.72
C GLU A 165 9.47 12.92 1.90
N ALA A 166 10.07 14.10 1.94
CA ALA A 166 9.83 15.09 2.98
C ALA A 166 8.35 15.55 3.01
N LEU A 167 7.76 15.77 1.83
CA LEU A 167 6.34 16.09 1.73
C LEU A 167 5.48 14.94 2.26
N VAL A 168 5.73 13.72 1.80
CA VAL A 168 4.98 12.54 2.25
C VAL A 168 5.11 12.36 3.76
N ASP A 169 6.30 12.49 4.33
CA ASP A 169 6.57 12.37 5.76
C ASP A 169 5.83 13.43 6.58
N SER A 170 5.68 14.64 6.04
CA SER A 170 4.92 15.72 6.67
C SER A 170 3.41 15.47 6.72
N LEU A 171 2.87 14.74 5.73
CA LEU A 171 1.45 14.45 5.58
C LEU A 171 1.05 13.13 6.26
N VAL A 172 1.89 12.11 6.16
CA VAL A 172 1.68 10.81 6.78
C VAL A 172 2.98 10.34 7.41
N ARG A 173 3.05 10.38 8.73
CA ARG A 173 4.27 10.00 9.47
C ARG A 173 4.68 8.56 9.14
N PRO A 174 5.99 8.28 8.98
CA PRO A 174 6.52 6.93 8.83
C PRO A 174 5.92 5.96 9.87
N GLY A 175 5.50 4.80 9.41
CA GLY A 175 4.92 3.77 10.28
C GLY A 175 3.46 4.00 10.73
N HIS A 176 2.77 5.04 10.24
CA HIS A 176 1.41 5.38 10.66
C HIS A 176 0.42 5.37 9.48
N PRO A 177 -0.88 5.23 9.75
CA PRO A 177 -1.93 5.53 8.77
C PRO A 177 -2.15 7.04 8.66
N SER A 178 -2.79 7.47 7.58
CA SER A 178 -3.18 8.87 7.34
C SER A 178 -4.13 9.45 8.39
N THR A 179 -4.97 8.60 8.99
CA THR A 179 -5.86 8.97 10.09
C THR A 179 -5.29 8.45 11.41
N PRO A 180 -4.94 9.31 12.37
CA PRO A 180 -4.42 8.88 13.66
C PRO A 180 -5.33 7.86 14.36
N GLY A 181 -4.74 6.78 14.87
CA GLY A 181 -5.48 5.72 15.58
C GLY A 181 -6.27 4.77 14.69
N PHE A 182 -6.27 4.96 13.39
CA PHE A 182 -6.93 4.02 12.48
C PHE A 182 -6.30 2.63 12.53
N THR A 183 -7.16 1.61 12.59
CA THR A 183 -6.80 0.20 12.44
C THR A 183 -7.77 -0.46 11.48
N ASP A 184 -7.29 -1.23 10.53
CA ASP A 184 -8.14 -1.94 9.58
C ASP A 184 -9.04 -2.96 10.32
N PRO A 185 -10.37 -2.84 10.20
CA PRO A 185 -11.31 -3.75 10.88
C PRO A 185 -11.10 -5.22 10.54
N SER A 186 -10.62 -5.53 9.34
CA SER A 186 -10.32 -6.92 8.93
C SER A 186 -9.03 -7.48 9.55
N TYR A 187 -8.20 -6.60 10.12
CA TYR A 187 -6.93 -6.97 10.75
C TYR A 187 -6.77 -6.26 12.10
N PRO A 188 -7.70 -6.47 13.05
CA PRO A 188 -7.71 -5.76 14.31
C PRO A 188 -6.46 -6.08 15.14
N LEU A 189 -6.11 -5.14 16.02
CA LEU A 189 -5.16 -5.41 17.09
C LEU A 189 -5.79 -6.41 18.06
N SER A 190 -4.96 -7.25 18.68
CA SER A 190 -5.45 -8.16 19.73
C SER A 190 -6.11 -7.35 20.86
N PRO A 191 -7.36 -7.68 21.25
CA PRO A 191 -8.04 -6.96 22.30
C PRO A 191 -7.27 -7.09 23.61
N ARG A 192 -7.30 -6.03 24.41
CA ARG A 192 -6.93 -6.13 25.81
C ARG A 192 -8.00 -6.98 26.51
N ARG A 193 -7.59 -7.95 27.32
CA ARG A 193 -8.49 -8.66 28.23
C ARG A 193 -8.87 -7.77 29.40
#